data_3ca1ac69285c80a0bf70c6363b647376
#
_entry.id   3ca1ac69285c80a0bf70c6363b647376
#
_cell.length_a   1.000
_cell.length_b   1.000
_cell.length_c   1.000
_cell.angle_alpha   90.00
_cell.angle_beta   90.00
_cell.angle_gamma   90.00
#
_symmetry.space_group_name_H-M   'P 1'
#
loop_
_entity.id
_entity.type
_entity.pdbx_description
1 polymer ?
#
loop_
_entity_poly.entity_id
_entity_poly.type
_entity_poly.pdbx_seq_one_letter_code
_entity_poly.pdbx_strand_id
1 'polypeptide(L)'
;MRLRSLLALPGLRLEPVLGEDGLDRAVRWVVTTDMPDPGRYLSGGELVLTGLVWRSGPADSEIFVGALAKAGVSALAAWDAAAGTIPADLVEACRRHRIPLFRVPEDVAFATVTETVVRHLSTARAADLSAVLDRHRQLVAGVTEGAGLGPVLELVGGDLGMRCWVLTPAGRVVAGGHPLPAGTTPAALARAFLTAPRLPHRLAGPGLSVFPVAPDTTSRVADWFIACEGDWEEWPPERRALTGELAAIVALERARLDDRLSVEGRLAQELVRLVVSAAGAEEVVPRLELTGLDAREAFVAVAAVARGSLRPGELRVLLREALPGPRPVVGLLEDEAIALIPAPRESAHDVAGDVHRALLALAPGLAGSGLAVGVSDVVEAGGLRGAVEEARYARRLATGRADPVCVVGHDELATHVLLLASVPDDVRQMFKVRLLDPLRTYDEVHKADLIRTLETFLQNSGSWTRCAEQLHLHVNSVRYRIQRIEELTGRNLSRLEDRVDFFLALRLG
;
A
#
# COMPACT_ATOMS: atom_id res chain seq x y z
N MET A 1 -25.65 -6.09 -28.48
CA MET A 1 -25.44 -6.76 -29.78
C MET A 1 -25.43 -5.70 -30.88
N ARG A 2 -24.56 -5.80 -31.91
CA ARG A 2 -24.55 -4.81 -33.00
C ARG A 2 -25.66 -5.15 -34.03
N LEU A 3 -26.21 -4.13 -34.66
CA LEU A 3 -27.27 -4.29 -35.66
C LEU A 3 -26.86 -5.23 -36.79
N ARG A 4 -25.62 -5.17 -37.29
CA ARG A 4 -25.05 -6.09 -38.31
C ARG A 4 -25.16 -7.55 -37.85
N SER A 5 -24.83 -7.87 -36.62
CA SER A 5 -24.94 -9.23 -36.07
C SER A 5 -26.38 -9.69 -35.93
N LEU A 6 -27.28 -8.76 -35.64
CA LEU A 6 -28.72 -9.03 -35.55
C LEU A 6 -29.32 -9.38 -36.90
N LEU A 7 -28.92 -8.65 -37.98
CA LEU A 7 -29.40 -8.93 -39.34
C LEU A 7 -28.90 -10.26 -39.90
N ALA A 8 -27.77 -10.76 -39.42
CA ALA A 8 -27.22 -12.07 -39.82
C ALA A 8 -27.94 -13.25 -39.16
N LEU A 9 -28.93 -13.03 -38.28
CA LEU A 9 -29.62 -14.10 -37.59
C LEU A 9 -30.59 -14.84 -38.49
N PRO A 10 -30.49 -16.19 -38.58
CA PRO A 10 -31.44 -16.99 -39.31
C PRO A 10 -32.85 -16.78 -38.75
N GLY A 11 -33.82 -16.48 -39.63
CA GLY A 11 -35.22 -16.32 -39.23
C GLY A 11 -35.71 -14.89 -39.04
N LEU A 12 -34.80 -13.87 -38.92
CA LEU A 12 -35.23 -12.46 -38.91
C LEU A 12 -35.58 -11.92 -40.31
N ARG A 13 -34.82 -12.31 -41.31
CA ARG A 13 -35.00 -11.94 -42.74
C ARG A 13 -35.36 -10.47 -42.99
N LEU A 14 -34.86 -9.55 -42.09
CA LEU A 14 -35.07 -8.12 -42.27
C LEU A 14 -34.33 -7.63 -43.51
N GLU A 15 -35.03 -6.94 -44.39
CA GLU A 15 -34.46 -6.44 -45.64
C GLU A 15 -34.03 -4.99 -45.48
N PRO A 16 -32.76 -4.63 -45.74
CA PRO A 16 -32.31 -3.23 -45.63
C PRO A 16 -32.96 -2.39 -46.73
N VAL A 17 -33.54 -1.27 -46.30
CA VAL A 17 -34.12 -0.22 -47.16
C VAL A 17 -33.23 1.01 -47.20
N LEU A 18 -32.62 1.34 -46.01
CA LEU A 18 -31.79 2.53 -45.84
C LEU A 18 -30.80 2.32 -44.69
N GLY A 19 -29.59 2.91 -44.81
CA GLY A 19 -28.70 3.10 -43.67
C GLY A 19 -27.65 2.03 -43.46
N GLU A 20 -27.02 1.54 -44.52
CA GLU A 20 -25.88 0.60 -44.46
C GLU A 20 -24.73 1.12 -43.57
N ASP A 21 -24.52 2.43 -43.53
CA ASP A 21 -23.51 3.06 -42.68
C ASP A 21 -23.83 2.98 -41.19
N GLY A 22 -25.06 2.62 -40.79
CA GLY A 22 -25.53 2.55 -39.40
C GLY A 22 -25.48 1.15 -38.79
N LEU A 23 -24.96 0.12 -39.48
CA LEU A 23 -25.00 -1.28 -39.05
C LEU A 23 -24.15 -1.61 -37.81
N ASP A 24 -23.25 -0.72 -37.42
CA ASP A 24 -22.43 -0.88 -36.20
C ASP A 24 -23.10 -0.36 -34.93
N ARG A 25 -24.31 0.23 -35.02
CA ARG A 25 -25.08 0.67 -33.85
C ARG A 25 -25.43 -0.51 -32.95
N ALA A 26 -25.34 -0.28 -31.66
CA ALA A 26 -25.67 -1.27 -30.63
C ALA A 26 -27.21 -1.37 -30.47
N VAL A 27 -27.76 -2.57 -30.55
CA VAL A 27 -29.16 -2.83 -30.19
C VAL A 27 -29.22 -3.36 -28.77
N ARG A 28 -29.94 -2.65 -27.91
CA ARG A 28 -30.10 -2.95 -26.48
C ARG A 28 -31.39 -3.65 -26.15
N TRP A 29 -32.44 -3.37 -26.91
CA TRP A 29 -33.78 -3.92 -26.77
C TRP A 29 -34.58 -3.84 -28.06
N VAL A 30 -35.75 -4.43 -28.10
CA VAL A 30 -36.73 -4.33 -29.20
C VAL A 30 -38.05 -3.83 -28.66
N VAL A 31 -38.69 -2.93 -29.35
CA VAL A 31 -39.99 -2.35 -29.00
C VAL A 31 -40.90 -2.37 -30.21
N THR A 32 -42.11 -2.90 -30.04
CA THR A 32 -43.17 -2.83 -31.06
C THR A 32 -44.13 -1.71 -30.65
N THR A 33 -44.35 -0.75 -31.56
CA THR A 33 -45.24 0.38 -31.29
C THR A 33 -45.89 0.91 -32.57
N ASP A 34 -47.16 1.21 -32.46
CA ASP A 34 -47.94 1.95 -33.47
C ASP A 34 -48.51 3.27 -32.88
N MET A 35 -47.83 3.83 -31.89
CA MET A 35 -48.16 5.15 -31.35
C MET A 35 -47.57 6.27 -32.24
N PRO A 36 -48.32 7.36 -32.52
CA PRO A 36 -47.81 8.46 -33.34
C PRO A 36 -46.58 9.18 -32.77
N ASP A 37 -46.43 9.25 -31.44
CA ASP A 37 -45.26 9.78 -30.74
C ASP A 37 -44.86 8.82 -29.61
N PRO A 38 -43.94 7.85 -29.86
CA PRO A 38 -43.48 6.91 -28.85
C PRO A 38 -42.32 7.43 -28.01
N GLY A 39 -41.82 8.66 -28.25
CA GLY A 39 -40.55 9.16 -27.71
C GLY A 39 -40.41 9.01 -26.16
N ARG A 40 -41.50 9.23 -25.39
CA ARG A 40 -41.49 9.10 -23.93
C ARG A 40 -41.33 7.67 -23.38
N TYR A 41 -41.50 6.66 -24.23
CA TYR A 41 -41.41 5.24 -23.85
C TYR A 41 -40.11 4.58 -24.34
N LEU A 42 -39.27 5.34 -25.01
CA LEU A 42 -38.00 4.88 -25.52
C LEU A 42 -36.88 5.42 -24.66
N SER A 43 -35.84 4.60 -24.43
CA SER A 43 -34.67 4.90 -23.59
C SER A 43 -33.36 5.02 -24.37
N GLY A 44 -33.41 4.80 -25.70
CA GLY A 44 -32.29 4.81 -26.62
C GLY A 44 -31.67 3.41 -26.86
N GLY A 45 -31.24 3.19 -28.08
CA GLY A 45 -30.63 1.92 -28.49
C GLY A 45 -31.62 0.79 -28.82
N GLU A 46 -32.91 1.12 -28.99
CA GLU A 46 -33.91 0.11 -29.40
C GLU A 46 -33.91 -0.14 -30.89
N LEU A 47 -34.29 -1.38 -31.31
CA LEU A 47 -34.87 -1.68 -32.58
C LEU A 47 -36.39 -1.48 -32.44
N VAL A 48 -36.94 -0.53 -33.16
CA VAL A 48 -38.39 -0.25 -33.15
C VAL A 48 -39.06 -0.99 -34.28
N LEU A 49 -40.16 -1.73 -34.00
CA LEU A 49 -41.01 -2.40 -34.95
C LEU A 49 -42.33 -1.64 -35.06
N THR A 50 -42.82 -1.40 -36.27
CA THR A 50 -44.10 -0.70 -36.50
C THR A 50 -44.86 -1.29 -37.71
N GLY A 51 -46.18 -1.43 -37.53
CA GLY A 51 -47.13 -1.79 -38.58
C GLY A 51 -47.68 -0.59 -39.37
N LEU A 52 -47.14 0.62 -39.07
CA LEU A 52 -47.54 1.89 -39.69
C LEU A 52 -49.02 2.26 -39.46
N VAL A 53 -49.70 1.69 -38.46
CA VAL A 53 -51.11 1.98 -38.15
C VAL A 53 -51.33 3.46 -37.78
N TRP A 54 -50.34 4.11 -37.21
CA TRP A 54 -50.36 5.51 -36.85
C TRP A 54 -50.38 6.48 -38.04
N ARG A 55 -49.99 5.98 -39.23
CA ARG A 55 -49.78 6.83 -40.41
C ARG A 55 -51.08 7.06 -41.17
N SER A 56 -51.54 8.33 -41.21
CA SER A 56 -52.69 8.78 -42.01
C SER A 56 -52.24 9.58 -43.24
N GLY A 57 -51.01 10.15 -43.19
CA GLY A 57 -50.50 10.98 -44.28
C GLY A 57 -48.99 11.15 -44.22
N PRO A 58 -48.34 11.77 -45.23
CA PRO A 58 -46.89 11.94 -45.29
C PRO A 58 -46.28 12.74 -44.16
N ALA A 59 -46.99 13.70 -43.55
CA ALA A 59 -46.50 14.53 -42.43
C ALA A 59 -46.30 13.71 -41.16
N ASP A 60 -47.06 12.63 -40.98
CA ASP A 60 -46.98 11.78 -39.79
C ASP A 60 -45.65 11.05 -39.71
N SER A 61 -45.08 10.69 -40.85
CA SER A 61 -43.77 10.04 -40.94
C SER A 61 -42.65 10.92 -40.37
N GLU A 62 -42.68 12.22 -40.63
CA GLU A 62 -41.68 13.14 -40.06
C GLU A 62 -41.78 13.26 -38.53
N ILE A 63 -43.02 13.31 -38.03
CA ILE A 63 -43.30 13.40 -36.59
C ILE A 63 -42.79 12.14 -35.86
N PHE A 64 -43.18 11.01 -36.39
CA PHE A 64 -42.81 9.70 -35.81
C PHE A 64 -41.29 9.47 -35.84
N VAL A 65 -40.65 9.62 -37.00
CA VAL A 65 -39.20 9.41 -37.14
C VAL A 65 -38.43 10.47 -36.36
N GLY A 66 -38.90 11.72 -36.31
CA GLY A 66 -38.31 12.77 -35.46
C GLY A 66 -38.34 12.44 -33.96
N ALA A 67 -39.42 11.82 -33.48
CA ALA A 67 -39.51 11.30 -32.09
C ALA A 67 -38.51 10.16 -31.83
N LEU A 68 -38.38 9.20 -32.78
CA LEU A 68 -37.39 8.11 -32.68
C LEU A 68 -35.95 8.65 -32.67
N ALA A 69 -35.64 9.64 -33.49
CA ALA A 69 -34.32 10.23 -33.54
C ALA A 69 -33.95 10.94 -32.22
N LYS A 70 -34.88 11.70 -31.67
CA LYS A 70 -34.69 12.37 -30.34
C LYS A 70 -34.49 11.36 -29.24
N ALA A 71 -35.15 10.21 -29.27
CA ALA A 71 -35.00 9.14 -28.30
C ALA A 71 -33.71 8.31 -28.52
N GLY A 72 -32.97 8.49 -29.61
CA GLY A 72 -31.72 7.79 -29.88
C GLY A 72 -31.87 6.32 -30.19
N VAL A 73 -32.91 5.92 -30.96
CA VAL A 73 -33.12 4.54 -31.37
C VAL A 73 -32.02 4.04 -32.31
N SER A 74 -31.74 2.76 -32.31
CA SER A 74 -30.73 2.14 -33.17
C SER A 74 -31.19 1.93 -34.60
N ALA A 75 -32.42 1.52 -34.79
CA ALA A 75 -33.02 1.27 -36.12
C ALA A 75 -34.55 1.22 -36.05
N LEU A 76 -35.18 1.39 -37.19
CA LEU A 76 -36.61 1.17 -37.44
C LEU A 76 -36.79 -0.01 -38.36
N ALA A 77 -37.70 -0.93 -38.04
CA ALA A 77 -38.18 -1.99 -38.95
C ALA A 77 -39.68 -1.83 -39.12
N ALA A 78 -40.12 -1.72 -40.34
CA ALA A 78 -41.51 -1.42 -40.67
C ALA A 78 -42.09 -2.45 -41.65
N TRP A 79 -43.39 -2.66 -41.54
CA TRP A 79 -44.21 -3.41 -42.48
C TRP A 79 -45.53 -2.72 -42.69
N ASP A 80 -45.90 -2.49 -43.94
CA ASP A 80 -47.22 -1.94 -44.27
C ASP A 80 -48.16 -3.06 -44.73
N ALA A 81 -49.06 -3.43 -43.88
CA ALA A 81 -50.05 -4.50 -44.12
C ALA A 81 -51.04 -4.14 -45.27
N ALA A 82 -51.25 -2.83 -45.54
CA ALA A 82 -52.22 -2.41 -46.57
C ALA A 82 -51.60 -2.24 -47.95
N ALA A 83 -50.35 -1.73 -48.01
CA ALA A 83 -49.69 -1.40 -49.30
C ALA A 83 -48.59 -2.40 -49.70
N GLY A 84 -48.12 -3.27 -48.80
CA GLY A 84 -47.04 -4.23 -49.07
C GLY A 84 -45.67 -3.62 -49.33
N THR A 85 -45.56 -2.28 -49.26
CA THR A 85 -44.35 -1.52 -49.56
C THR A 85 -44.12 -0.43 -48.50
N ILE A 86 -42.85 -0.11 -48.24
CA ILE A 86 -42.49 0.97 -47.34
C ILE A 86 -42.81 2.32 -48.02
N PRO A 87 -43.59 3.23 -47.39
CA PRO A 87 -43.93 4.54 -47.95
C PRO A 87 -42.68 5.40 -48.20
N ALA A 88 -42.65 6.11 -49.37
CA ALA A 88 -41.51 6.96 -49.75
C ALA A 88 -41.22 8.08 -48.76
N ASP A 89 -42.27 8.68 -48.13
CA ASP A 89 -42.14 9.68 -47.11
C ASP A 89 -41.48 9.16 -45.83
N LEU A 90 -41.72 7.92 -45.43
CA LEU A 90 -41.05 7.27 -44.32
C LEU A 90 -39.55 7.06 -44.62
N VAL A 91 -39.22 6.61 -45.85
CA VAL A 91 -37.83 6.45 -46.29
C VAL A 91 -37.09 7.80 -46.22
N GLU A 92 -37.76 8.89 -46.71
CA GLU A 92 -37.16 10.21 -46.72
C GLU A 92 -36.97 10.79 -45.33
N ALA A 93 -37.95 10.59 -44.42
CA ALA A 93 -37.81 10.97 -43.00
C ALA A 93 -36.66 10.20 -42.30
N CYS A 94 -36.56 8.89 -42.53
CA CYS A 94 -35.47 8.07 -41.98
C CYS A 94 -34.10 8.51 -42.54
N ARG A 95 -33.99 8.88 -43.80
CA ARG A 95 -32.76 9.43 -44.41
C ARG A 95 -32.35 10.74 -43.75
N ARG A 96 -33.29 11.66 -43.58
CA ARG A 96 -33.07 12.98 -42.97
C ARG A 96 -32.58 12.88 -41.52
N HIS A 97 -33.17 11.96 -40.77
CA HIS A 97 -32.83 11.73 -39.36
C HIS A 97 -31.73 10.67 -39.16
N ARG A 98 -31.17 10.11 -40.25
CA ARG A 98 -30.11 9.10 -40.25
C ARG A 98 -30.46 7.86 -39.42
N ILE A 99 -31.72 7.40 -39.48
CA ILE A 99 -32.18 6.17 -38.85
C ILE A 99 -32.11 5.04 -39.85
N PRO A 100 -31.39 3.93 -39.61
CA PRO A 100 -31.43 2.74 -40.43
C PRO A 100 -32.86 2.19 -40.51
N LEU A 101 -33.33 1.91 -41.72
CA LEU A 101 -34.68 1.42 -42.00
C LEU A 101 -34.63 0.04 -42.63
N PHE A 102 -35.40 -0.88 -42.08
CA PHE A 102 -35.55 -2.25 -42.59
C PHE A 102 -37.00 -2.54 -42.90
N ARG A 103 -37.20 -3.36 -43.92
CA ARG A 103 -38.51 -3.97 -44.21
C ARG A 103 -38.62 -5.29 -43.46
N VAL A 104 -39.74 -5.53 -42.78
CA VAL A 104 -40.11 -6.82 -42.25
C VAL A 104 -40.90 -7.55 -43.34
N PRO A 105 -40.50 -8.77 -43.78
CA PRO A 105 -41.27 -9.55 -44.75
C PRO A 105 -42.68 -9.89 -44.25
N GLU A 106 -43.66 -10.03 -45.13
CA GLU A 106 -45.06 -10.29 -44.81
C GLU A 106 -45.28 -11.58 -44.02
N ASP A 107 -44.47 -12.59 -44.28
CA ASP A 107 -44.51 -13.91 -43.63
C ASP A 107 -43.77 -13.94 -42.26
N VAL A 108 -43.19 -12.81 -41.80
CA VAL A 108 -42.47 -12.69 -40.53
C VAL A 108 -43.29 -11.89 -39.53
N ALA A 109 -43.86 -12.55 -38.53
CA ALA A 109 -44.58 -11.88 -37.47
C ALA A 109 -43.66 -11.03 -36.62
N PHE A 110 -44.06 -9.85 -36.16
CA PHE A 110 -43.33 -9.01 -35.20
C PHE A 110 -43.02 -9.74 -33.90
N ALA A 111 -43.91 -10.65 -33.47
CA ALA A 111 -43.66 -11.51 -32.32
C ALA A 111 -42.42 -12.38 -32.51
N THR A 112 -42.23 -12.95 -33.71
CA THR A 112 -41.05 -13.77 -34.04
C THR A 112 -39.77 -12.94 -34.04
N VAL A 113 -39.81 -11.71 -34.58
CA VAL A 113 -38.68 -10.78 -34.54
C VAL A 113 -38.34 -10.45 -33.09
N THR A 114 -39.34 -10.08 -32.30
CA THR A 114 -39.19 -9.76 -30.90
C THR A 114 -38.59 -10.91 -30.11
N GLU A 115 -39.16 -12.10 -30.23
CA GLU A 115 -38.69 -13.31 -29.53
C GLU A 115 -37.23 -13.64 -29.90
N THR A 116 -36.91 -13.60 -31.20
CA THR A 116 -35.55 -13.89 -31.66
C THR A 116 -34.53 -12.88 -31.16
N VAL A 117 -34.83 -11.59 -31.21
CA VAL A 117 -33.95 -10.53 -30.68
C VAL A 117 -33.78 -10.67 -29.19
N VAL A 118 -34.86 -10.81 -28.41
CA VAL A 118 -34.83 -10.96 -26.96
C VAL A 118 -34.06 -12.22 -26.55
N ARG A 119 -34.30 -13.35 -27.23
CA ARG A 119 -33.57 -14.60 -26.97
C ARG A 119 -32.06 -14.42 -27.16
N HIS A 120 -31.61 -13.81 -28.25
CA HIS A 120 -30.20 -13.61 -28.52
C HIS A 120 -29.57 -12.59 -27.57
N LEU A 121 -30.27 -11.52 -27.22
CA LEU A 121 -29.79 -10.58 -26.21
C LEU A 121 -29.65 -11.23 -24.84
N SER A 122 -30.60 -12.08 -24.45
CA SER A 122 -30.58 -12.81 -23.19
C SER A 122 -29.50 -13.89 -23.16
N THR A 123 -29.33 -14.63 -24.29
CA THR A 123 -28.27 -15.64 -24.39
C THR A 123 -26.86 -15.00 -24.38
N ALA A 124 -26.68 -13.89 -25.06
CA ALA A 124 -25.42 -13.14 -25.02
C ALA A 124 -25.09 -12.68 -23.59
N ARG A 125 -26.07 -12.10 -22.87
CA ARG A 125 -25.91 -11.70 -21.46
C ARG A 125 -25.61 -12.88 -20.53
N ALA A 126 -26.31 -14.04 -20.75
CA ALA A 126 -26.06 -15.24 -19.97
C ALA A 126 -24.67 -15.83 -20.25
N ALA A 127 -24.22 -15.82 -21.51
CA ALA A 127 -22.88 -16.27 -21.91
C ALA A 127 -21.79 -15.35 -21.27
N ASP A 128 -21.98 -14.03 -21.30
CA ASP A 128 -21.09 -13.06 -20.66
C ASP A 128 -21.00 -13.33 -19.15
N LEU A 129 -22.15 -13.55 -18.48
CA LEU A 129 -22.19 -13.86 -17.04
C LEU A 129 -21.52 -15.21 -16.73
N SER A 130 -21.76 -16.25 -17.56
CA SER A 130 -21.10 -17.54 -17.38
C SER A 130 -19.59 -17.43 -17.56
N ALA A 131 -19.11 -16.69 -18.57
CA ALA A 131 -17.70 -16.46 -18.78
C ALA A 131 -17.04 -15.72 -17.59
N VAL A 132 -17.73 -14.74 -17.02
CA VAL A 132 -17.29 -14.05 -15.81
C VAL A 132 -17.23 -15.02 -14.61
N LEU A 133 -18.26 -15.83 -14.41
CA LEU A 133 -18.30 -16.80 -13.30
C LEU A 133 -17.25 -17.91 -13.46
N ASP A 134 -17.04 -18.42 -14.67
CA ASP A 134 -16.05 -19.45 -14.93
C ASP A 134 -14.62 -18.90 -14.75
N ARG A 135 -14.38 -17.67 -15.20
CA ARG A 135 -13.12 -16.95 -14.96
C ARG A 135 -12.89 -16.75 -13.45
N HIS A 136 -13.91 -16.28 -12.74
CA HIS A 136 -13.82 -16.11 -11.30
C HIS A 136 -13.50 -17.44 -10.58
N ARG A 137 -14.14 -18.54 -11.00
CA ARG A 137 -13.83 -19.89 -10.47
C ARG A 137 -12.40 -20.31 -10.77
N GLN A 138 -11.90 -20.12 -11.98
CA GLN A 138 -10.51 -20.44 -12.35
C GLN A 138 -9.50 -19.62 -11.57
N LEU A 139 -9.75 -18.32 -11.39
CA LEU A 139 -8.90 -17.43 -10.60
C LEU A 139 -8.85 -17.84 -9.13
N VAL A 140 -10.01 -18.18 -8.55
CA VAL A 140 -10.10 -18.65 -7.16
C VAL A 140 -9.46 -20.04 -6.99
N ALA A 141 -9.67 -20.96 -7.96
CA ALA A 141 -9.07 -22.30 -7.92
C ALA A 141 -7.53 -22.23 -7.96
N GLY A 142 -6.96 -21.44 -8.87
CA GLY A 142 -5.51 -21.25 -8.96
C GLY A 142 -4.88 -20.75 -7.65
N VAL A 143 -5.57 -19.88 -6.93
CA VAL A 143 -5.15 -19.40 -5.60
C VAL A 143 -5.33 -20.48 -4.51
N THR A 144 -6.43 -21.26 -4.56
CA THR A 144 -6.70 -22.31 -3.55
C THR A 144 -5.76 -23.49 -3.62
N GLU A 145 -5.26 -23.85 -4.78
CA GLU A 145 -4.32 -24.96 -5.00
C GLU A 145 -2.85 -24.62 -4.63
N GLY A 146 -2.59 -23.39 -4.15
CA GLY A 146 -1.27 -22.99 -3.70
C GLY A 146 -0.29 -22.63 -4.83
N ALA A 147 -0.77 -22.44 -6.04
CA ALA A 147 0.03 -22.07 -7.21
C ALA A 147 0.58 -20.62 -7.13
N GLY A 148 0.12 -19.83 -6.15
CA GLY A 148 0.53 -18.44 -5.96
C GLY A 148 -0.09 -17.48 -6.99
N LEU A 149 0.40 -16.23 -7.01
CA LEU A 149 -0.14 -15.17 -7.89
C LEU A 149 0.34 -15.24 -9.35
N GLY A 150 1.42 -15.97 -9.65
CA GLY A 150 2.00 -16.03 -11.00
C GLY A 150 0.98 -16.44 -12.07
N PRO A 151 0.37 -17.64 -11.98
CA PRO A 151 -0.63 -18.10 -12.94
C PRO A 151 -1.85 -17.18 -13.07
N VAL A 152 -2.25 -16.55 -11.96
CA VAL A 152 -3.37 -15.58 -11.96
C VAL A 152 -3.01 -14.35 -12.79
N LEU A 153 -1.80 -13.82 -12.64
CA LEU A 153 -1.34 -12.66 -13.40
C LEU A 153 -1.17 -12.98 -14.90
N GLU A 154 -0.73 -14.19 -15.23
CA GLU A 154 -0.64 -14.63 -16.62
C GLU A 154 -2.02 -14.73 -17.28
N LEU A 155 -2.99 -15.33 -16.59
CA LEU A 155 -4.36 -15.46 -17.09
C LEU A 155 -5.02 -14.09 -17.28
N VAL A 156 -5.00 -13.26 -16.23
CA VAL A 156 -5.60 -11.91 -16.28
C VAL A 156 -4.85 -11.01 -17.26
N GLY A 157 -3.52 -11.12 -17.32
CA GLY A 157 -2.70 -10.39 -18.30
C GLY A 157 -3.02 -10.75 -19.74
N GLY A 158 -3.28 -12.04 -20.03
CA GLY A 158 -3.76 -12.52 -21.31
C GLY A 158 -5.12 -11.93 -21.68
N ASP A 159 -6.08 -11.94 -20.75
CA ASP A 159 -7.42 -11.38 -20.94
C ASP A 159 -7.42 -9.85 -21.11
N LEU A 160 -6.58 -9.16 -20.35
CA LEU A 160 -6.42 -7.70 -20.44
C LEU A 160 -5.60 -7.27 -21.66
N GLY A 161 -4.82 -8.18 -22.26
CA GLY A 161 -3.85 -7.87 -23.30
C GLY A 161 -2.74 -6.91 -22.81
N MET A 162 -2.35 -7.02 -21.53
CA MET A 162 -1.32 -6.18 -20.91
C MET A 162 -0.58 -6.91 -19.80
N ARG A 163 0.64 -6.46 -19.52
CA ARG A 163 1.46 -7.02 -18.44
C ARG A 163 1.13 -6.37 -17.09
N CYS A 164 1.09 -7.21 -16.04
CA CYS A 164 0.82 -6.78 -14.68
C CYS A 164 1.86 -7.35 -13.72
N TRP A 165 2.15 -6.61 -12.66
CA TRP A 165 3.08 -6.98 -11.58
C TRP A 165 2.45 -6.63 -10.23
N VAL A 166 2.70 -7.47 -9.23
CA VAL A 166 2.37 -7.20 -7.83
C VAL A 166 3.65 -6.89 -7.09
N LEU A 167 3.69 -5.77 -6.37
CA LEU A 167 4.87 -5.32 -5.66
C LEU A 167 4.54 -4.93 -4.21
N THR A 168 5.57 -5.00 -3.36
CA THR A 168 5.51 -4.42 -2.01
C THR A 168 5.92 -2.94 -2.04
N PRO A 169 5.54 -2.14 -1.02
CA PRO A 169 5.99 -0.75 -0.89
C PRO A 169 7.51 -0.58 -0.81
N ALA A 170 8.23 -1.61 -0.37
CA ALA A 170 9.69 -1.64 -0.37
C ALA A 170 10.30 -1.90 -1.78
N GLY A 171 9.47 -2.11 -2.80
CA GLY A 171 9.93 -2.35 -4.17
C GLY A 171 10.30 -3.81 -4.46
N ARG A 172 9.91 -4.78 -3.62
CA ARG A 172 10.08 -6.20 -3.92
C ARG A 172 8.95 -6.66 -4.84
N VAL A 173 9.29 -7.31 -5.96
CA VAL A 173 8.30 -7.95 -6.84
C VAL A 173 7.81 -9.23 -6.17
N VAL A 174 6.52 -9.30 -5.88
CA VAL A 174 5.84 -10.47 -5.31
C VAL A 174 5.49 -11.46 -6.39
N ALA A 175 4.93 -10.95 -7.50
CA ALA A 175 4.57 -11.75 -8.67
C ALA A 175 4.58 -10.88 -9.94
N GLY A 176 4.89 -11.51 -11.08
CA GLY A 176 4.87 -10.88 -12.40
C GLY A 176 5.48 -11.83 -13.42
N GLY A 177 4.74 -12.18 -14.48
CA GLY A 177 5.15 -13.15 -15.51
C GLY A 177 6.23 -12.64 -16.45
N HIS A 178 6.55 -11.34 -16.43
CA HIS A 178 7.47 -10.72 -17.38
C HIS A 178 8.44 -9.75 -16.70
N PRO A 179 9.62 -9.49 -17.27
CA PRO A 179 10.49 -8.43 -16.78
C PRO A 179 9.80 -7.05 -16.89
N LEU A 180 10.15 -6.13 -15.99
CA LEU A 180 9.66 -4.76 -16.06
C LEU A 180 10.12 -4.08 -17.36
N PRO A 181 9.35 -3.12 -17.89
CA PRO A 181 9.74 -2.34 -19.06
C PRO A 181 11.11 -1.66 -18.88
N ALA A 182 11.86 -1.53 -19.98
CA ALA A 182 13.17 -0.89 -19.96
C ALA A 182 13.11 0.52 -19.33
N GLY A 183 14.04 0.83 -18.45
CA GLY A 183 14.09 2.10 -17.74
C GLY A 183 13.18 2.20 -16.51
N THR A 184 12.43 1.13 -16.18
CA THR A 184 11.58 1.06 -14.98
C THR A 184 12.20 0.16 -13.94
N THR A 185 12.34 0.66 -12.70
CA THR A 185 12.82 -0.14 -11.57
C THR A 185 11.70 -0.39 -10.57
N PRO A 186 11.72 -1.51 -9.84
CA PRO A 186 10.76 -1.76 -8.76
C PRO A 186 10.69 -0.63 -7.73
N ALA A 187 11.83 -0.02 -7.41
CA ALA A 187 11.92 1.10 -6.48
C ALA A 187 11.21 2.37 -7.03
N ALA A 188 11.29 2.62 -8.34
CA ALA A 188 10.58 3.74 -8.97
C ALA A 188 9.06 3.55 -8.91
N LEU A 189 8.57 2.30 -9.12
CA LEU A 189 7.16 1.96 -8.99
C LEU A 189 6.67 2.11 -7.55
N ALA A 190 7.42 1.61 -6.58
CA ALA A 190 7.11 1.76 -5.16
C ALA A 190 7.06 3.24 -4.75
N ARG A 191 8.02 4.03 -5.17
CA ARG A 191 8.03 5.48 -4.93
C ARG A 191 6.80 6.16 -5.53
N ALA A 192 6.45 5.84 -6.78
CA ALA A 192 5.26 6.38 -7.44
C ALA A 192 3.97 6.02 -6.65
N PHE A 193 3.84 4.77 -6.20
CA PHE A 193 2.73 4.33 -5.37
C PHE A 193 2.65 5.09 -4.03
N LEU A 194 3.79 5.25 -3.34
CA LEU A 194 3.85 5.90 -2.03
C LEU A 194 3.58 7.41 -2.12
N THR A 195 4.02 8.08 -3.20
CA THR A 195 3.90 9.53 -3.37
C THR A 195 2.65 9.97 -4.12
N ALA A 196 1.92 9.06 -4.76
CA ALA A 196 0.73 9.39 -5.54
C ALA A 196 -0.31 10.15 -4.70
N PRO A 197 -0.83 11.29 -5.15
CA PRO A 197 -1.85 12.04 -4.41
C PRO A 197 -3.17 11.24 -4.33
N ARG A 198 -3.49 10.50 -5.38
CA ARG A 198 -4.65 9.59 -5.49
C ARG A 198 -4.26 8.33 -6.22
N LEU A 199 -4.95 7.23 -5.93
CA LEU A 199 -4.85 5.96 -6.63
C LEU A 199 -6.21 5.64 -7.28
N PRO A 200 -6.23 5.05 -8.47
CA PRO A 200 -5.07 4.69 -9.31
C PRO A 200 -4.25 5.90 -9.77
N HIS A 201 -2.96 5.68 -10.05
CA HIS A 201 -2.06 6.73 -10.47
C HIS A 201 -1.24 6.31 -11.71
N ARG A 202 -1.14 7.22 -12.69
CA ARG A 202 -0.34 7.05 -13.88
C ARG A 202 1.09 7.54 -13.66
N LEU A 203 2.08 6.76 -14.07
CA LEU A 203 3.48 7.18 -14.07
C LEU A 203 3.80 8.03 -15.30
N ALA A 204 4.49 9.13 -15.07
CA ALA A 204 5.03 9.94 -16.18
C ALA A 204 6.12 9.14 -16.92
N GLY A 205 5.94 8.88 -18.21
CA GLY A 205 6.95 8.34 -19.13
C GLY A 205 6.78 6.88 -19.53
N PRO A 206 6.81 5.86 -18.63
CA PRO A 206 6.88 4.46 -19.08
C PRO A 206 5.55 3.84 -19.50
N GLY A 207 4.44 4.60 -19.54
CA GLY A 207 3.12 4.04 -19.88
C GLY A 207 2.67 3.00 -18.87
N LEU A 208 2.86 3.24 -17.60
CA LEU A 208 2.46 2.35 -16.50
C LEU A 208 1.47 3.07 -15.57
N SER A 209 0.59 2.30 -14.96
CA SER A 209 -0.34 2.77 -13.94
C SER A 209 -0.25 1.89 -12.69
N VAL A 210 -0.34 2.49 -11.50
CA VAL A 210 -0.32 1.77 -10.22
C VAL A 210 -1.67 1.84 -9.53
N PHE A 211 -2.07 0.72 -8.94
CA PHE A 211 -3.37 0.50 -8.30
C PHE A 211 -3.19 0.02 -6.88
N PRO A 212 -4.04 0.43 -5.93
CA PRO A 212 -4.06 -0.15 -4.60
C PRO A 212 -4.62 -1.57 -4.65
N VAL A 213 -4.15 -2.44 -3.77
CA VAL A 213 -4.73 -3.76 -3.55
C VAL A 213 -5.97 -3.65 -2.66
N ALA A 214 -5.88 -2.87 -1.59
CA ALA A 214 -7.02 -2.56 -0.72
C ALA A 214 -7.34 -1.06 -0.79
N PRO A 215 -8.55 -0.66 -1.23
CA PRO A 215 -8.89 0.75 -1.43
C PRO A 215 -8.99 1.54 -0.11
N ASP A 216 -9.25 0.87 1.02
CA ASP A 216 -9.51 1.50 2.32
C ASP A 216 -8.33 1.44 3.29
N THR A 217 -7.13 1.11 2.81
CA THR A 217 -5.93 1.05 3.68
C THR A 217 -5.52 2.44 4.16
N THR A 218 -5.41 2.59 5.47
CA THR A 218 -4.97 3.81 6.13
C THR A 218 -3.48 4.08 5.93
N SER A 219 -2.69 3.05 5.61
CA SER A 219 -1.24 3.16 5.47
C SER A 219 -0.71 2.43 4.24
N ARG A 220 -0.17 3.18 3.29
CA ARG A 220 0.43 2.63 2.05
C ARG A 220 1.71 1.85 2.29
N VAL A 221 2.43 2.10 3.38
CA VAL A 221 3.70 1.42 3.69
C VAL A 221 3.53 -0.04 4.10
N ALA A 222 2.32 -0.43 4.45
CA ALA A 222 2.01 -1.79 4.86
C ALA A 222 1.17 -2.56 3.81
N ASP A 223 0.88 -2.00 2.64
CA ASP A 223 0.01 -2.64 1.64
C ASP A 223 0.73 -2.93 0.32
N TRP A 224 0.35 -4.02 -0.35
CA TRP A 224 0.84 -4.31 -1.69
C TRP A 224 0.15 -3.41 -2.71
N PHE A 225 0.73 -3.33 -3.91
CA PHE A 225 0.14 -2.62 -5.03
C PHE A 225 0.34 -3.37 -6.34
N ILE A 226 -0.49 -3.05 -7.31
CA ILE A 226 -0.43 -3.62 -8.66
C ILE A 226 0.09 -2.56 -9.60
N ALA A 227 1.06 -2.90 -10.43
CA ALA A 227 1.49 -2.09 -11.56
C ALA A 227 1.03 -2.76 -12.85
N CYS A 228 0.43 -1.99 -13.77
CA CYS A 228 -0.08 -2.47 -15.04
C CYS A 228 0.40 -1.60 -16.17
N GLU A 229 0.61 -2.19 -17.37
CA GLU A 229 0.90 -1.44 -18.58
C GLU A 229 -0.32 -0.67 -19.07
N GLY A 230 -0.06 0.54 -19.55
CA GLY A 230 -1.07 1.42 -20.13
C GLY A 230 -1.48 2.57 -19.21
N ASP A 231 -2.17 3.52 -19.80
CA ASP A 231 -2.80 4.64 -19.12
C ASP A 231 -4.21 4.24 -18.66
N TRP A 232 -4.41 4.10 -17.36
CA TRP A 232 -5.68 3.66 -16.80
C TRP A 232 -6.85 4.62 -17.10
N GLU A 233 -6.56 5.90 -17.37
CA GLU A 233 -7.57 6.90 -17.70
C GLU A 233 -8.18 6.65 -19.09
N GLU A 234 -7.40 6.07 -20.00
CA GLU A 234 -7.82 5.73 -21.36
C GLU A 234 -8.46 4.33 -21.47
N TRP A 235 -8.49 3.55 -20.39
CA TRP A 235 -9.00 2.19 -20.43
C TRP A 235 -10.52 2.12 -20.54
N PRO A 236 -11.03 1.14 -21.30
CA PRO A 236 -12.46 0.84 -21.34
C PRO A 236 -12.95 0.34 -19.97
N PRO A 237 -14.25 0.49 -19.67
CA PRO A 237 -14.83 0.07 -18.38
C PRO A 237 -14.55 -1.39 -18.01
N GLU A 238 -14.55 -2.28 -18.99
CA GLU A 238 -14.30 -3.73 -18.81
C GLU A 238 -12.89 -3.98 -18.28
N ARG A 239 -11.89 -3.29 -18.84
CA ARG A 239 -10.50 -3.41 -18.37
C ARG A 239 -10.32 -2.91 -16.94
N ARG A 240 -10.98 -1.80 -16.59
CA ARG A 240 -10.98 -1.28 -15.21
C ARG A 240 -11.63 -2.26 -14.24
N ALA A 241 -12.75 -2.89 -14.62
CA ALA A 241 -13.42 -3.89 -13.80
C ALA A 241 -12.54 -5.11 -13.54
N LEU A 242 -11.88 -5.66 -14.58
CA LEU A 242 -10.95 -6.79 -14.44
C LEU A 242 -9.74 -6.47 -13.56
N THR A 243 -9.23 -5.24 -13.62
CA THR A 243 -8.15 -4.81 -12.73
C THR A 243 -8.61 -4.74 -11.26
N GLY A 244 -9.88 -4.36 -11.03
CA GLY A 244 -10.50 -4.42 -9.70
C GLY A 244 -10.65 -5.85 -9.18
N GLU A 245 -11.03 -6.80 -10.03
CA GLU A 245 -11.08 -8.23 -9.69
C GLU A 245 -9.69 -8.78 -9.35
N LEU A 246 -8.68 -8.41 -10.14
CA LEU A 246 -7.29 -8.76 -9.84
C LEU A 246 -6.85 -8.22 -8.47
N ALA A 247 -7.19 -6.98 -8.15
CA ALA A 247 -6.87 -6.38 -6.85
C ALA A 247 -7.52 -7.18 -5.70
N ALA A 248 -8.77 -7.61 -5.85
CA ALA A 248 -9.47 -8.42 -4.85
C ALA A 248 -8.79 -9.80 -4.66
N ILE A 249 -8.33 -10.43 -5.73
CA ILE A 249 -7.61 -11.71 -5.66
C ILE A 249 -6.25 -11.54 -4.97
N VAL A 250 -5.50 -10.48 -5.31
CA VAL A 250 -4.23 -10.17 -4.67
C VAL A 250 -4.43 -9.87 -3.18
N ALA A 251 -5.51 -9.18 -2.81
CA ALA A 251 -5.88 -8.93 -1.42
C ALA A 251 -6.15 -10.24 -0.65
N LEU A 252 -6.87 -11.18 -1.28
CA LEU A 252 -7.15 -12.49 -0.68
C LEU A 252 -5.87 -13.30 -0.45
N GLU A 253 -4.98 -13.35 -1.45
CA GLU A 253 -3.72 -14.07 -1.32
C GLU A 253 -2.81 -13.44 -0.25
N ARG A 254 -2.78 -12.12 -0.19
CA ARG A 254 -2.08 -11.41 0.87
C ARG A 254 -2.65 -11.76 2.25
N ALA A 255 -3.98 -11.74 2.43
CA ALA A 255 -4.61 -12.11 3.69
C ALA A 255 -4.22 -13.54 4.12
N ARG A 256 -4.17 -14.49 3.18
CA ARG A 256 -3.68 -15.86 3.44
C ARG A 256 -2.22 -15.91 3.87
N LEU A 257 -1.38 -15.13 3.22
CA LEU A 257 0.02 -15.00 3.63
C LEU A 257 0.13 -14.38 5.03
N ASP A 258 -0.66 -13.38 5.34
CA ASP A 258 -0.70 -12.76 6.65
C ASP A 258 -1.20 -13.74 7.73
N ASP A 259 -2.16 -14.61 7.43
CA ASP A 259 -2.61 -15.69 8.32
C ASP A 259 -1.50 -16.72 8.58
N ARG A 260 -0.79 -17.18 7.56
CA ARG A 260 0.37 -18.07 7.71
C ARG A 260 1.46 -17.41 8.55
N LEU A 261 1.76 -16.16 8.25
CA LEU A 261 2.75 -15.34 8.96
C LEU A 261 2.30 -14.96 10.38
N SER A 262 1.02 -15.10 10.71
CA SER A 262 0.53 -14.91 12.08
C SER A 262 0.98 -16.02 13.02
N VAL A 263 1.12 -17.24 12.50
CA VAL A 263 1.71 -18.38 13.27
C VAL A 263 3.20 -18.14 13.53
N GLU A 264 3.94 -17.80 12.48
CA GLU A 264 5.38 -17.41 12.62
C GLU A 264 5.52 -16.18 13.52
N GLY A 265 4.61 -15.21 13.43
CA GLY A 265 4.56 -14.03 14.27
C GLY A 265 4.34 -14.34 15.76
N ARG A 266 3.58 -15.42 16.10
CA ARG A 266 3.46 -15.86 17.51
C ARG A 266 4.77 -16.42 18.02
N LEU A 267 5.47 -17.25 17.23
CA LEU A 267 6.79 -17.77 17.59
C LEU A 267 7.81 -16.65 17.75
N ALA A 268 7.82 -15.68 16.83
CA ALA A 268 8.65 -14.48 16.93
C ALA A 268 8.34 -13.68 18.20
N GLN A 269 7.07 -13.53 18.53
CA GLN A 269 6.60 -12.82 19.73
C GLN A 269 7.08 -13.51 21.02
N GLU A 270 7.00 -14.83 21.07
CA GLU A 270 7.48 -15.61 22.21
C GLU A 270 9.01 -15.52 22.34
N LEU A 271 9.75 -15.67 21.23
CA LEU A 271 11.20 -15.51 21.24
C LEU A 271 11.62 -14.14 21.77
N VAL A 272 11.05 -13.06 21.23
CA VAL A 272 11.38 -11.69 21.68
C VAL A 272 11.05 -11.52 23.16
N ARG A 273 9.94 -12.05 23.66
CA ARG A 273 9.59 -12.00 25.09
C ARG A 273 10.63 -12.74 25.94
N LEU A 274 11.07 -13.93 25.54
CA LEU A 274 12.10 -14.70 26.25
C LEU A 274 13.42 -13.93 26.31
N VAL A 275 13.87 -13.39 25.18
CA VAL A 275 15.11 -12.58 25.13
C VAL A 275 15.03 -11.40 26.08
N VAL A 276 13.90 -10.68 26.11
CA VAL A 276 13.72 -9.50 26.96
C VAL A 276 13.54 -9.87 28.44
N SER A 277 12.86 -10.99 28.75
CA SER A 277 12.64 -11.46 30.13
C SER A 277 13.88 -12.04 30.80
N ALA A 278 15.03 -12.00 30.15
CA ALA A 278 16.28 -12.58 30.64
C ALA A 278 16.29 -14.11 30.80
N ALA A 279 15.52 -14.83 29.97
CA ALA A 279 15.59 -16.27 29.90
C ALA A 279 17.00 -16.74 29.53
N GLY A 280 17.43 -17.89 30.03
CA GLY A 280 18.74 -18.48 29.76
C GLY A 280 18.88 -18.90 28.28
N ALA A 281 20.12 -19.05 27.84
CA ALA A 281 20.41 -19.52 26.46
C ALA A 281 19.74 -20.87 26.15
N GLU A 282 19.57 -21.71 27.15
CA GLU A 282 18.90 -23.02 27.04
C GLU A 282 17.40 -22.92 26.69
N GLU A 283 16.76 -21.82 26.97
CA GLU A 283 15.36 -21.52 26.58
C GLU A 283 15.28 -20.75 25.25
N VAL A 284 16.24 -19.84 25.04
CA VAL A 284 16.27 -18.97 23.86
C VAL A 284 16.66 -19.74 22.59
N VAL A 285 17.70 -20.59 22.64
CA VAL A 285 18.24 -21.31 21.47
C VAL A 285 17.18 -22.20 20.80
N PRO A 286 16.46 -23.08 21.49
CA PRO A 286 15.44 -23.92 20.86
C PRO A 286 14.31 -23.08 20.25
N ARG A 287 13.98 -21.95 20.85
CA ARG A 287 12.92 -21.07 20.35
C ARG A 287 13.37 -20.30 19.12
N LEU A 288 14.66 -19.92 19.08
CA LEU A 288 15.29 -19.32 17.91
C LEU A 288 15.20 -20.25 16.68
N GLU A 289 15.57 -21.54 16.86
CA GLU A 289 15.50 -22.55 15.80
C GLU A 289 14.07 -22.78 15.31
N LEU A 290 13.06 -22.74 16.20
CA LEU A 290 11.65 -22.84 15.81
C LEU A 290 11.18 -21.66 14.93
N THR A 291 11.84 -20.51 15.00
CA THR A 291 11.56 -19.39 14.09
C THR A 291 12.27 -19.53 12.74
N GLY A 292 13.06 -20.59 12.54
CA GLY A 292 13.81 -20.85 11.32
C GLY A 292 15.16 -20.14 11.24
N LEU A 293 15.65 -19.59 12.37
CA LEU A 293 16.99 -19.00 12.50
C LEU A 293 17.97 -20.08 13.02
N ASP A 294 19.18 -20.11 12.46
CA ASP A 294 20.24 -21.03 12.95
C ASP A 294 20.97 -20.34 14.12
N ALA A 295 20.94 -20.95 15.30
CA ALA A 295 21.60 -20.44 16.50
C ALA A 295 23.14 -20.31 16.37
N ARG A 296 23.75 -20.89 15.34
CA ARG A 296 25.18 -20.75 15.02
C ARG A 296 25.52 -19.45 14.28
N GLU A 297 24.51 -18.81 13.69
CA GLU A 297 24.69 -17.53 13.03
C GLU A 297 24.90 -16.41 14.04
N ALA A 298 25.43 -15.31 13.58
CA ALA A 298 25.44 -14.07 14.30
C ALA A 298 24.17 -13.26 14.00
N PHE A 299 23.79 -12.37 14.90
CA PHE A 299 22.55 -11.62 14.84
C PHE A 299 22.76 -10.14 15.11
N VAL A 300 21.92 -9.32 14.51
CA VAL A 300 21.73 -7.92 14.86
C VAL A 300 20.31 -7.76 15.37
N ALA A 301 20.14 -7.05 16.46
CA ALA A 301 18.84 -6.64 16.97
C ALA A 301 18.49 -5.24 16.46
N VAL A 302 17.24 -5.08 16.06
CA VAL A 302 16.65 -3.79 15.65
C VAL A 302 15.46 -3.51 16.54
N ALA A 303 15.45 -2.36 17.22
CA ALA A 303 14.30 -1.87 18.00
C ALA A 303 13.70 -0.67 17.28
N ALA A 304 12.39 -0.65 17.08
CA ALA A 304 11.71 0.41 16.36
C ALA A 304 10.40 0.83 17.02
N VAL A 305 10.10 2.11 16.97
CA VAL A 305 8.84 2.71 17.42
C VAL A 305 8.33 3.65 16.35
N ALA A 306 7.03 3.60 16.10
CA ALA A 306 6.35 4.57 15.25
C ALA A 306 5.98 5.81 16.05
N ARG A 307 6.09 6.97 15.42
CA ARG A 307 5.58 8.25 15.91
C ARG A 307 4.40 8.67 15.04
N GLY A 308 3.26 8.98 15.61
CA GLY A 308 2.07 9.39 14.87
C GLY A 308 1.04 8.28 14.73
N SER A 309 0.39 8.15 13.56
CA SER A 309 -0.79 7.31 13.36
C SER A 309 -0.50 5.86 12.91
N LEU A 310 0.76 5.49 12.68
CA LEU A 310 1.11 4.14 12.26
C LEU A 310 0.88 3.13 13.40
N ARG A 311 0.07 2.12 13.15
CA ARG A 311 -0.29 1.11 14.16
C ARG A 311 0.84 0.10 14.36
N PRO A 312 0.97 -0.51 15.57
CA PRO A 312 2.02 -1.51 15.84
C PRO A 312 2.04 -2.68 14.84
N GLY A 313 0.87 -3.16 14.40
CA GLY A 313 0.77 -4.20 13.38
C GLY A 313 1.33 -3.78 12.02
N GLU A 314 1.12 -2.54 11.62
CA GLU A 314 1.68 -1.96 10.38
C GLU A 314 3.19 -1.78 10.50
N LEU A 315 3.69 -1.36 11.66
CA LEU A 315 5.12 -1.27 11.96
C LEU A 315 5.81 -2.64 11.81
N ARG A 316 5.19 -3.71 12.33
CA ARG A 316 5.70 -5.07 12.18
C ARG A 316 5.81 -5.50 10.71
N VAL A 317 4.74 -5.24 9.92
CA VAL A 317 4.74 -5.54 8.48
C VAL A 317 5.82 -4.75 7.76
N LEU A 318 5.92 -3.45 8.03
CA LEU A 318 6.91 -2.55 7.47
C LEU A 318 8.34 -3.04 7.75
N LEU A 319 8.66 -3.38 8.99
CA LEU A 319 9.99 -3.87 9.35
C LEU A 319 10.31 -5.20 8.66
N ARG A 320 9.36 -6.13 8.62
CA ARG A 320 9.56 -7.42 7.96
C ARG A 320 9.83 -7.27 6.45
N GLU A 321 9.22 -6.29 5.80
CA GLU A 321 9.40 -6.03 4.37
C GLU A 321 10.66 -5.20 4.06
N ALA A 322 11.05 -4.30 4.96
CA ALA A 322 12.14 -3.36 4.73
C ALA A 322 13.50 -3.84 5.24
N LEU A 323 13.52 -4.67 6.30
CA LEU A 323 14.79 -5.09 6.88
C LEU A 323 15.56 -6.03 5.94
N PRO A 324 16.89 -5.91 5.88
CA PRO A 324 17.72 -6.76 5.05
C PRO A 324 17.74 -8.21 5.56
N GLY A 325 18.02 -9.15 4.64
CA GLY A 325 18.12 -10.56 4.96
C GLY A 325 16.91 -11.41 4.57
N PRO A 326 17.07 -12.73 4.55
CA PRO A 326 16.06 -13.62 3.98
C PRO A 326 14.79 -13.76 4.85
N ARG A 327 14.89 -13.58 6.17
CA ARG A 327 13.75 -13.73 7.11
C ARG A 327 14.00 -13.01 8.43
N PRO A 328 13.73 -11.72 8.55
CA PRO A 328 13.78 -11.05 9.84
C PRO A 328 12.66 -11.57 10.74
N VAL A 329 13.01 -11.97 11.96
CA VAL A 329 12.04 -12.38 12.99
C VAL A 329 11.60 -11.12 13.73
N VAL A 330 10.34 -10.71 13.60
CA VAL A 330 9.82 -9.45 14.17
C VAL A 330 8.72 -9.74 15.19
N GLY A 331 8.99 -9.42 16.46
CA GLY A 331 8.01 -9.44 17.56
C GLY A 331 7.59 -8.03 17.99
N LEU A 332 6.41 -7.93 18.59
CA LEU A 332 5.87 -6.69 19.15
C LEU A 332 5.86 -6.75 20.68
N LEU A 333 6.32 -5.70 21.34
CA LEU A 333 6.18 -5.51 22.78
C LEU A 333 5.49 -4.15 22.98
N GLU A 334 4.22 -4.18 23.32
CA GLU A 334 3.37 -2.98 23.37
C GLU A 334 3.41 -2.22 22.03
N ASP A 335 4.00 -1.02 22.02
CA ASP A 335 4.14 -0.17 20.83
C ASP A 335 5.51 -0.30 20.14
N GLU A 336 6.41 -1.13 20.69
CA GLU A 336 7.75 -1.35 20.18
C GLU A 336 7.83 -2.62 19.37
N ALA A 337 8.42 -2.55 18.19
CA ALA A 337 8.77 -3.70 17.39
C ALA A 337 10.26 -4.04 17.56
N ILE A 338 10.55 -5.30 17.86
CA ILE A 338 11.92 -5.82 17.95
C ILE A 338 12.10 -6.84 16.86
N ALA A 339 13.13 -6.65 16.05
CA ALA A 339 13.51 -7.57 14.98
C ALA A 339 14.89 -8.17 15.27
N LEU A 340 15.04 -9.46 14.97
CA LEU A 340 16.31 -10.18 14.96
C LEU A 340 16.64 -10.53 13.52
N ILE A 341 17.81 -10.08 13.05
CA ILE A 341 18.28 -10.26 11.70
C ILE A 341 19.54 -11.12 11.73
N PRO A 342 19.60 -12.24 10.97
CA PRO A 342 20.86 -12.96 10.76
C PRO A 342 21.88 -12.04 10.08
N ALA A 343 23.07 -11.98 10.62
CA ALA A 343 24.16 -11.18 10.06
C ALA A 343 25.41 -12.06 9.89
N PRO A 344 25.97 -12.21 8.66
CA PRO A 344 27.22 -12.93 8.47
C PRO A 344 28.34 -12.22 9.21
N ARG A 345 29.17 -12.97 9.96
CA ARG A 345 30.30 -12.42 10.74
C ARG A 345 31.34 -11.68 9.91
N GLU A 346 31.47 -12.02 8.63
CA GLU A 346 32.44 -11.44 7.70
C GLU A 346 31.96 -10.14 7.08
N SER A 347 30.70 -9.82 7.23
CA SER A 347 30.13 -8.57 6.73
C SER A 347 30.30 -7.51 7.80
N ALA A 348 31.46 -6.84 7.81
CA ALA A 348 31.61 -5.50 8.41
C ALA A 348 30.72 -4.49 7.64
N HIS A 349 29.47 -4.89 7.35
CA HIS A 349 28.52 -4.04 6.63
C HIS A 349 27.86 -3.13 7.65
N ASP A 350 27.75 -1.90 7.26
CA ASP A 350 26.94 -0.87 7.91
C ASP A 350 25.45 -1.28 7.89
N VAL A 351 25.10 -2.25 8.77
CA VAL A 351 23.70 -2.73 8.90
C VAL A 351 22.76 -1.58 9.24
N ALA A 352 23.22 -0.64 10.05
CA ALA A 352 22.44 0.55 10.41
C ALA A 352 22.17 1.43 9.18
N GLY A 353 23.16 1.63 8.33
CA GLY A 353 23.01 2.35 7.06
C GLY A 353 22.11 1.62 6.06
N ASP A 354 22.17 0.28 6.00
CA ASP A 354 21.28 -0.51 5.15
C ASP A 354 19.82 -0.41 5.63
N VAL A 355 19.59 -0.54 6.92
CA VAL A 355 18.28 -0.35 7.56
C VAL A 355 17.76 1.06 7.29
N HIS A 356 18.62 2.08 7.47
CA HIS A 356 18.26 3.47 7.20
C HIS A 356 17.82 3.67 5.74
N ARG A 357 18.61 3.20 4.77
CA ARG A 357 18.28 3.33 3.35
C ARG A 357 16.96 2.65 2.99
N ALA A 358 16.73 1.46 3.51
CA ALA A 358 15.50 0.72 3.25
C ALA A 358 14.26 1.42 3.85
N LEU A 359 14.35 1.91 5.08
CA LEU A 359 13.26 2.63 5.73
C LEU A 359 13.03 4.02 5.14
N LEU A 360 14.10 4.71 4.72
CA LEU A 360 14.00 6.02 4.08
C LEU A 360 13.25 5.94 2.73
N ALA A 361 13.38 4.83 2.00
CA ALA A 361 12.61 4.60 0.78
C ALA A 361 11.09 4.57 1.01
N LEU A 362 10.65 4.18 2.22
CA LEU A 362 9.25 4.13 2.64
C LEU A 362 8.73 5.45 3.24
N ALA A 363 9.63 6.38 3.58
CA ALA A 363 9.28 7.65 4.22
C ALA A 363 8.14 8.45 3.54
N PRO A 364 8.05 8.51 2.19
CA PRO A 364 6.95 9.22 1.53
C PRO A 364 5.57 8.66 1.84
N GLY A 365 5.48 7.37 2.17
CA GLY A 365 4.22 6.70 2.49
C GLY A 365 3.80 6.78 3.96
N LEU A 366 4.64 7.34 4.84
CA LEU A 366 4.37 7.42 6.28
C LEU A 366 3.30 8.47 6.66
N ALA A 367 2.83 9.28 5.70
CA ALA A 367 1.72 10.23 5.87
C ALA A 367 1.84 11.13 7.13
N GLY A 368 3.05 11.65 7.39
CA GLY A 368 3.33 12.49 8.57
C GLY A 368 3.68 11.71 9.84
N SER A 369 3.62 10.37 9.81
CA SER A 369 4.19 9.54 10.88
C SER A 369 5.72 9.48 10.75
N GLY A 370 6.41 9.18 11.84
CA GLY A 370 7.86 9.01 11.85
C GLY A 370 8.27 7.65 12.41
N LEU A 371 9.52 7.28 12.16
CA LEU A 371 10.12 6.06 12.69
C LEU A 371 11.38 6.42 13.48
N ALA A 372 11.48 5.92 14.71
CA ALA A 372 12.71 5.94 15.50
C ALA A 372 13.22 4.51 15.64
N VAL A 373 14.43 4.26 15.19
CA VAL A 373 15.00 2.93 15.06
C VAL A 373 16.39 2.90 15.68
N GLY A 374 16.68 1.88 16.47
CA GLY A 374 18.01 1.58 16.98
C GLY A 374 18.49 0.24 16.47
N VAL A 375 19.76 0.16 16.17
CA VAL A 375 20.42 -1.05 15.62
C VAL A 375 21.61 -1.41 16.52
N SER A 376 21.66 -2.66 16.99
CA SER A 376 22.75 -3.17 17.83
C SER A 376 23.99 -3.51 17.02
N ASP A 377 25.08 -3.79 17.73
CA ASP A 377 26.22 -4.53 17.17
C ASP A 377 25.84 -5.99 16.87
N VAL A 378 26.73 -6.67 16.14
CA VAL A 378 26.61 -8.09 15.79
C VAL A 378 26.95 -8.94 17.00
N VAL A 379 26.05 -9.87 17.35
CA VAL A 379 26.22 -10.76 18.51
C VAL A 379 25.94 -12.21 18.15
N GLU A 380 26.44 -13.14 18.95
CA GLU A 380 26.02 -14.55 18.94
C GLU A 380 24.68 -14.73 19.68
N ALA A 381 24.03 -15.87 19.52
CA ALA A 381 22.75 -16.19 20.15
C ALA A 381 22.73 -15.94 21.68
N GLY A 382 23.84 -16.19 22.38
CA GLY A 382 23.97 -15.90 23.81
C GLY A 382 24.01 -14.41 24.15
N GLY A 383 24.31 -13.53 23.20
CA GLY A 383 24.37 -12.09 23.35
C GLY A 383 23.07 -11.34 23.00
N LEU A 384 22.04 -12.04 22.53
CA LEU A 384 20.80 -11.45 22.01
C LEU A 384 20.13 -10.48 22.98
N ARG A 385 20.14 -10.76 24.28
CA ARG A 385 19.59 -9.86 25.29
C ARG A 385 20.32 -8.51 25.29
N GLY A 386 21.66 -8.56 25.35
CA GLY A 386 22.47 -7.35 25.30
C GLY A 386 22.24 -6.55 24.02
N ALA A 387 22.17 -7.23 22.88
CA ALA A 387 21.87 -6.59 21.59
C ALA A 387 20.50 -5.91 21.58
N VAL A 388 19.46 -6.54 22.13
CA VAL A 388 18.13 -5.90 22.23
C VAL A 388 18.16 -4.67 23.11
N GLU A 389 18.84 -4.71 24.27
CA GLU A 389 18.95 -3.53 25.13
C GLU A 389 19.77 -2.40 24.49
N GLU A 390 20.83 -2.76 23.75
CA GLU A 390 21.60 -1.81 22.94
C GLU A 390 20.74 -1.14 21.87
N ALA A 391 20.02 -1.93 21.08
CA ALA A 391 19.10 -1.43 20.05
C ALA A 391 18.00 -0.54 20.66
N ARG A 392 17.44 -0.90 21.79
CA ARG A 392 16.47 -0.08 22.54
C ARG A 392 17.05 1.26 22.96
N TYR A 393 18.28 1.24 23.43
CA TYR A 393 18.96 2.48 23.81
C TYR A 393 19.19 3.38 22.59
N ALA A 394 19.72 2.84 21.51
CA ALA A 394 19.91 3.55 20.26
C ALA A 394 18.58 4.15 19.75
N ARG A 395 17.49 3.38 19.82
CA ARG A 395 16.15 3.85 19.47
C ARG A 395 15.68 5.03 20.34
N ARG A 396 15.97 5.02 21.65
CA ARG A 396 15.65 6.16 22.53
C ARG A 396 16.36 7.44 22.07
N LEU A 397 17.61 7.34 21.64
CA LEU A 397 18.35 8.48 21.05
C LEU A 397 17.72 8.93 19.72
N ALA A 398 17.32 7.97 18.87
CA ALA A 398 16.62 8.27 17.64
C ALA A 398 15.27 8.98 17.85
N THR A 399 14.56 8.67 18.96
CA THR A 399 13.26 9.30 19.28
C THR A 399 13.40 10.81 19.52
N GLY A 400 14.54 11.28 20.03
CA GLY A 400 14.81 12.70 20.25
C GLY A 400 15.13 13.51 19.00
N ARG A 401 15.30 12.87 17.83
CA ARG A 401 15.62 13.54 16.56
C ARG A 401 14.34 13.85 15.77
N ALA A 402 14.36 14.93 14.98
CA ALA A 402 13.17 15.43 14.27
C ALA A 402 12.91 14.78 12.91
N ASP A 403 13.86 14.01 12.37
CA ASP A 403 13.76 13.40 11.05
C ASP A 403 12.60 12.40 10.97
N PRO A 404 11.90 12.31 9.80
CA PRO A 404 10.81 11.36 9.62
C PRO A 404 11.23 9.89 9.83
N VAL A 405 12.43 9.54 9.42
CA VAL A 405 13.06 8.24 9.65
C VAL A 405 14.41 8.50 10.28
N CYS A 406 14.56 8.13 11.54
CA CYS A 406 15.81 8.26 12.28
C CYS A 406 16.30 6.88 12.70
N VAL A 407 17.48 6.50 12.24
CA VAL A 407 18.17 5.26 12.61
C VAL A 407 19.45 5.64 13.34
N VAL A 408 19.68 5.01 14.48
CA VAL A 408 20.92 5.16 15.29
C VAL A 408 21.57 3.78 15.41
N GLY A 409 22.80 3.65 14.98
CA GLY A 409 23.59 2.44 15.08
C GLY A 409 24.40 2.34 16.38
N HIS A 410 24.94 1.16 16.63
CA HIS A 410 25.82 0.90 17.78
C HIS A 410 27.08 1.80 17.78
N ASP A 411 27.60 2.12 16.61
CA ASP A 411 28.79 2.98 16.42
C ASP A 411 28.61 4.44 16.87
N GLU A 412 27.35 4.91 16.90
CA GLU A 412 27.01 6.21 17.45
C GLU A 412 26.92 6.19 19.00
N LEU A 413 26.97 5.00 19.61
CA LEU A 413 26.85 4.83 21.05
C LEU A 413 28.24 4.87 21.71
N ALA A 414 28.47 5.83 22.60
CA ALA A 414 29.68 5.81 23.39
C ALA A 414 29.71 4.58 24.31
N THR A 415 30.84 3.91 24.43
CA THR A 415 31.03 2.64 25.17
C THR A 415 30.48 2.66 26.60
N HIS A 416 30.61 3.80 27.31
CA HIS A 416 30.08 3.96 28.67
C HIS A 416 28.56 4.02 28.72
N VAL A 417 27.92 4.44 27.61
CA VAL A 417 26.46 4.50 27.44
C VAL A 417 25.88 3.08 27.31
N LEU A 418 26.59 2.18 26.66
CA LEU A 418 26.22 0.76 26.57
C LEU A 418 26.21 0.07 27.93
N LEU A 419 27.19 0.37 28.77
CA LEU A 419 27.20 -0.14 30.16
C LEU A 419 25.97 0.31 30.94
N LEU A 420 25.54 1.57 30.73
CA LEU A 420 24.35 2.12 31.39
C LEU A 420 23.04 1.54 30.82
N ALA A 421 23.02 1.12 29.55
CA ALA A 421 21.84 0.54 28.92
C ALA A 421 21.43 -0.80 29.57
N SER A 422 22.39 -1.55 30.13
CA SER A 422 22.14 -2.82 30.82
C SER A 422 21.64 -2.65 32.26
N VAL A 423 21.67 -1.44 32.80
CA VAL A 423 21.23 -1.14 34.17
C VAL A 423 19.73 -0.88 34.21
N PRO A 424 18.94 -1.53 35.10
CA PRO A 424 17.49 -1.28 35.22
C PRO A 424 17.16 0.22 35.45
N ASP A 425 16.00 0.65 34.90
CA ASP A 425 15.59 2.06 34.94
C ASP A 425 15.47 2.64 36.36
N ASP A 426 14.96 1.85 37.29
CA ASP A 426 14.85 2.22 38.70
C ASP A 426 16.21 2.48 39.35
N VAL A 427 17.20 1.63 39.03
CA VAL A 427 18.57 1.79 39.49
C VAL A 427 19.22 3.03 38.85
N ARG A 428 19.00 3.27 37.58
CA ARG A 428 19.47 4.48 36.87
C ARG A 428 18.89 5.75 37.48
N GLN A 429 17.58 5.75 37.75
CA GLN A 429 16.92 6.89 38.37
C GLN A 429 17.43 7.14 39.80
N MET A 430 17.56 6.08 40.59
CA MET A 430 18.11 6.19 41.93
C MET A 430 19.53 6.78 41.91
N PHE A 431 20.39 6.32 41.00
CA PHE A 431 21.74 6.82 40.84
C PHE A 431 21.77 8.30 40.45
N LYS A 432 20.93 8.71 39.49
CA LYS A 432 20.78 10.09 39.02
C LYS A 432 20.27 11.02 40.15
N VAL A 433 19.19 10.63 40.82
CA VAL A 433 18.57 11.39 41.91
C VAL A 433 19.59 11.63 43.02
N ARG A 434 20.31 10.58 43.41
CA ARG A 434 21.29 10.66 44.51
C ARG A 434 22.41 11.66 44.24
N LEU A 435 22.84 11.82 43.00
CA LEU A 435 24.00 12.65 42.62
C LEU A 435 23.60 14.05 42.16
N LEU A 436 22.48 14.18 41.40
CA LEU A 436 22.14 15.42 40.74
C LEU A 436 21.03 16.23 41.43
N ASP A 437 20.13 15.61 42.18
CA ASP A 437 19.00 16.32 42.79
C ASP A 437 19.44 17.33 43.85
N PRO A 438 20.49 17.10 44.69
CA PRO A 438 20.99 18.13 45.58
C PRO A 438 21.45 19.40 44.83
N LEU A 439 22.03 19.22 43.64
CA LEU A 439 22.47 20.31 42.77
C LEU A 439 21.32 21.03 42.10
N ARG A 440 20.33 20.28 41.61
CA ARG A 440 19.11 20.83 40.97
C ARG A 440 18.33 21.69 41.97
N THR A 441 18.07 21.14 43.14
CA THR A 441 17.36 21.86 44.20
C THR A 441 18.09 23.15 44.58
N TYR A 442 19.42 23.11 44.66
CA TYR A 442 20.21 24.30 44.92
C TYR A 442 20.14 25.33 43.79
N ASP A 443 20.24 24.87 42.53
CA ASP A 443 20.15 25.76 41.36
C ASP A 443 18.78 26.41 41.22
N GLU A 444 17.70 25.72 41.56
CA GLU A 444 16.33 26.27 41.57
C GLU A 444 16.18 27.45 42.53
N VAL A 445 16.76 27.32 43.71
CA VAL A 445 16.67 28.34 44.80
C VAL A 445 17.65 29.50 44.55
N HIS A 446 18.90 29.19 44.19
CA HIS A 446 20.00 30.17 44.20
C HIS A 446 20.44 30.66 42.81
N LYS A 447 19.87 30.08 41.72
CA LYS A 447 20.26 30.39 40.32
C LYS A 447 21.77 30.32 40.10
N ALA A 448 22.42 29.33 40.69
CA ALA A 448 23.89 29.24 40.77
C ALA A 448 24.53 28.54 39.54
N ASP A 449 23.71 27.88 38.67
CA ASP A 449 24.15 27.11 37.50
C ASP A 449 25.20 26.03 37.83
N LEU A 450 25.03 25.31 38.94
CA LEU A 450 25.97 24.28 39.39
C LEU A 450 26.00 23.09 38.43
N ILE A 451 24.82 22.63 37.92
CA ILE A 451 24.74 21.53 36.95
C ILE A 451 25.53 21.88 35.69
N ARG A 452 25.30 23.06 35.12
CA ARG A 452 26.03 23.55 33.96
C ARG A 452 27.53 23.67 34.20
N THR A 453 27.91 24.14 35.39
CA THR A 453 29.32 24.27 35.79
C THR A 453 29.98 22.88 35.88
N LEU A 454 29.31 21.91 36.51
CA LEU A 454 29.78 20.54 36.62
C LEU A 454 29.98 19.89 35.23
N GLU A 455 28.98 20.01 34.37
CA GLU A 455 29.04 19.46 33.03
C GLU A 455 30.23 20.06 32.23
N THR A 456 30.37 21.38 32.23
CA THR A 456 31.46 22.06 31.54
C THR A 456 32.84 21.69 32.14
N PHE A 457 32.92 21.53 33.45
CA PHE A 457 34.16 21.12 34.10
C PHE A 457 34.61 19.73 33.73
N LEU A 458 33.65 18.77 33.68
CA LEU A 458 33.92 17.40 33.24
C LEU A 458 34.28 17.32 31.73
N GLN A 459 33.59 18.05 30.88
CA GLN A 459 33.88 18.13 29.43
C GLN A 459 35.30 18.68 29.16
N ASN A 460 35.78 19.57 29.99
CA ASN A 460 37.13 20.10 29.92
C ASN A 460 38.17 19.29 30.74
N SER A 461 37.86 18.02 31.03
CA SER A 461 38.75 17.10 31.76
C SER A 461 39.24 17.66 33.14
N GLY A 462 38.41 18.48 33.78
CA GLY A 462 38.75 19.09 35.07
C GLY A 462 39.65 20.33 34.99
N SER A 463 39.80 20.94 33.83
CA SER A 463 40.59 22.16 33.65
C SER A 463 39.83 23.39 34.12
N TRP A 464 40.31 24.01 35.20
CA TRP A 464 39.75 25.24 35.78
C TRP A 464 39.71 26.41 34.80
N THR A 465 40.81 26.61 34.06
CA THR A 465 40.96 27.72 33.12
C THR A 465 40.02 27.58 31.92
N ARG A 466 40.00 26.40 31.26
CA ARG A 466 39.09 26.13 30.11
C ARG A 466 37.61 26.20 30.51
N CYS A 467 37.29 25.69 31.72
CA CYS A 467 35.93 25.79 32.24
C CYS A 467 35.50 27.25 32.46
N ALA A 468 36.40 28.06 33.03
CA ALA A 468 36.15 29.48 33.25
C ALA A 468 35.97 30.27 31.95
N GLU A 469 36.82 30.01 30.96
CA GLU A 469 36.70 30.59 29.62
C GLU A 469 35.38 30.24 28.96
N GLN A 470 34.99 28.96 28.96
CA GLN A 470 33.77 28.51 28.32
C GLN A 470 32.49 29.01 29.02
N LEU A 471 32.52 29.20 30.31
CA LEU A 471 31.41 29.77 31.08
C LEU A 471 31.42 31.30 31.18
N HIS A 472 32.45 31.95 30.62
CA HIS A 472 32.67 33.39 30.76
C HIS A 472 32.72 33.84 32.22
N LEU A 473 33.40 33.07 33.07
CA LEU A 473 33.56 33.32 34.50
C LEU A 473 35.04 33.49 34.91
N HIS A 474 35.27 34.09 36.06
CA HIS A 474 36.60 34.06 36.62
C HIS A 474 36.91 32.67 37.22
N VAL A 475 38.16 32.22 37.17
CA VAL A 475 38.60 30.90 37.66
C VAL A 475 38.19 30.68 39.13
N ASN A 476 38.25 31.73 39.99
CA ASN A 476 37.81 31.62 41.38
C ASN A 476 36.30 31.35 41.53
N SER A 477 35.49 31.87 40.63
CA SER A 477 34.05 31.59 40.62
C SER A 477 33.77 30.12 40.27
N VAL A 478 34.52 29.58 39.34
CA VAL A 478 34.43 28.13 38.98
C VAL A 478 34.87 27.29 40.19
N ARG A 479 35.98 27.66 40.87
CA ARG A 479 36.44 26.96 42.09
C ARG A 479 35.39 26.96 43.17
N TYR A 480 34.77 28.10 43.43
CA TYR A 480 33.71 28.22 44.41
C TYR A 480 32.51 27.35 44.08
N ARG A 481 32.07 27.35 42.83
CA ARG A 481 30.97 26.51 42.39
C ARG A 481 31.29 25.02 42.49
N ILE A 482 32.46 24.59 42.11
CA ILE A 482 32.91 23.19 42.24
C ILE A 482 32.99 22.78 43.69
N GLN A 483 33.57 23.62 44.56
CA GLN A 483 33.57 23.36 45.99
C GLN A 483 32.14 23.20 46.54
N ARG A 484 31.21 24.03 46.06
CA ARG A 484 29.80 23.95 46.46
C ARG A 484 29.15 22.66 46.02
N ILE A 485 29.48 22.15 44.81
CA ILE A 485 29.05 20.84 44.30
C ILE A 485 29.55 19.72 45.22
N GLU A 486 30.84 19.78 45.62
CA GLU A 486 31.45 18.80 46.50
C GLU A 486 30.79 18.81 47.89
N GLU A 487 30.50 19.99 48.48
CA GLU A 487 29.82 20.14 49.75
C GLU A 487 28.38 19.58 49.72
N LEU A 488 27.63 19.84 48.65
CA LEU A 488 26.24 19.41 48.54
C LEU A 488 26.09 17.91 48.32
N THR A 489 27.06 17.30 47.65
CA THR A 489 26.98 15.88 47.21
C THR A 489 27.84 14.96 48.06
N GLY A 490 28.74 15.50 48.88
CA GLY A 490 29.73 14.73 49.66
C GLY A 490 30.78 14.03 48.79
N ARG A 491 30.95 14.45 47.53
CA ARG A 491 31.90 13.89 46.57
C ARG A 491 33.09 14.78 46.36
N ASN A 492 34.17 14.23 45.84
CA ASN A 492 35.42 14.96 45.58
C ASN A 492 35.82 14.89 44.09
N LEU A 493 35.65 15.97 43.37
CA LEU A 493 35.93 16.05 41.92
C LEU A 493 37.41 16.01 41.56
N SER A 494 38.32 15.93 42.53
CA SER A 494 39.73 15.59 42.31
C SER A 494 39.94 14.08 42.11
N ARG A 495 39.02 13.22 42.56
CA ARG A 495 39.05 11.77 42.39
C ARG A 495 38.42 11.39 41.09
N LEU A 496 39.05 10.43 40.36
CA LEU A 496 38.57 9.96 39.09
C LEU A 496 37.22 9.27 39.20
N GLU A 497 37.02 8.45 40.25
CA GLU A 497 35.80 7.70 40.48
C GLU A 497 34.59 8.65 40.62
N ASP A 498 34.72 9.71 41.40
CA ASP A 498 33.63 10.67 41.60
C ASP A 498 33.32 11.49 40.33
N ARG A 499 34.36 11.81 39.53
CA ARG A 499 34.15 12.39 38.17
C ARG A 499 33.42 11.46 37.22
N VAL A 500 33.75 10.17 37.23
CA VAL A 500 33.08 9.15 36.43
C VAL A 500 31.63 9.02 36.90
N ASP A 501 31.36 8.95 38.19
CA ASP A 501 30.01 8.88 38.74
C ASP A 501 29.14 10.06 38.24
N PHE A 502 29.63 11.28 38.34
CA PHE A 502 28.91 12.47 37.86
C PHE A 502 28.79 12.50 36.33
N PHE A 503 29.83 12.10 35.62
CA PHE A 503 29.77 12.02 34.15
C PHE A 503 28.66 11.04 33.68
N LEU A 504 28.60 9.86 34.32
CA LEU A 504 27.55 8.89 34.02
C LEU A 504 26.17 9.42 34.43
N ALA A 505 26.02 10.02 35.60
CA ALA A 505 24.75 10.60 36.06
C ALA A 505 24.20 11.68 35.11
N LEU A 506 25.07 12.53 34.57
CA LEU A 506 24.68 13.55 33.59
C LEU A 506 24.27 12.95 32.21
N ARG A 507 24.77 11.78 31.82
CA ARG A 507 24.45 11.08 30.59
C ARG A 507 23.19 10.21 30.68
N LEU A 508 22.72 9.94 31.90
CA LEU A 508 21.46 9.24 32.13
C LEU A 508 20.21 10.12 31.92
N GLY A 509 20.36 11.27 31.35
CA GLY A 509 19.51 12.39 30.97
C GLY A 509 18.09 12.35 30.79
#